data_781f1a634404092449faff3a77a708ee
#
_entry.id   781f1a634404092449faff3a77a708ee
#
_cell.length_a   1.000
_cell.length_b   1.000
_cell.length_c   1.000
_cell.angle_alpha   90.00
_cell.angle_beta   90.00
_cell.angle_gamma   90.00
#
_symmetry.space_group_name_H-M   'P 1'
#
loop_
_entity.id
_entity.type
_entity.pdbx_description
1 polymer ?
#
loop_
_entity_poly.entity_id
_entity_poly.type
_entity_poly.pdbx_seq_one_letter_code
_entity_poly.pdbx_strand_id
1 'polypeptide(L)' 'MIQYTIHEVAALLNISTDAIRLYEKEGLVTPTRNPENGYRYYNTEQIHRIMGICLYRRLHVSIAEIKRLVE' A
#
# COMPACT_ATOMS: atom_id res chain seq x y z
N MET A 1 18.76 2.44 -3.11
CA MET A 1 17.49 2.19 -2.41
C MET A 1 16.62 1.25 -3.25
N ILE A 2 16.08 0.22 -2.62
CA ILE A 2 15.25 -0.76 -3.32
C ILE A 2 13.83 -0.21 -3.44
N GLN A 3 13.30 -0.24 -4.66
CA GLN A 3 11.93 0.19 -4.94
C GLN A 3 11.23 -0.86 -5.78
N TYR A 4 9.94 -1.02 -5.54
CA TYR A 4 9.12 -2.03 -6.18
C TYR A 4 7.93 -1.39 -6.87
N THR A 5 7.50 -1.99 -7.99
CA THR A 5 6.30 -1.54 -8.69
C THR A 5 5.05 -2.03 -7.94
N ILE A 6 3.89 -1.44 -8.28
CA ILE A 6 2.62 -1.88 -7.70
C ILE A 6 2.35 -3.36 -7.98
N HIS A 7 2.72 -3.84 -9.17
CA HIS A 7 2.52 -5.25 -9.53
C HIS A 7 3.41 -6.18 -8.69
N GLU A 8 4.64 -5.76 -8.43
CA GLU A 8 5.54 -6.53 -7.58
C GLU A 8 5.05 -6.60 -6.14
N VAL A 9 4.56 -5.48 -5.60
CA VAL A 9 4.00 -5.44 -4.24
C VAL A 9 2.75 -6.29 -4.15
N ALA A 10 1.86 -6.19 -5.13
CA ALA A 10 0.63 -6.98 -5.16
C ALA A 10 0.94 -8.48 -5.16
N ALA A 11 1.90 -8.90 -5.99
CA ALA A 11 2.32 -10.30 -6.05
C ALA A 11 2.95 -10.76 -4.73
N LEU A 12 3.82 -9.93 -4.15
CA LEU A 12 4.50 -10.24 -2.89
C LEU A 12 3.50 -10.47 -1.75
N LEU A 13 2.50 -9.62 -1.66
CA LEU A 13 1.53 -9.65 -0.57
C LEU A 13 0.27 -10.45 -0.89
N ASN A 14 0.18 -10.98 -2.08
CA ASN A 14 -0.96 -11.76 -2.56
C ASN A 14 -2.28 -10.98 -2.45
N ILE A 15 -2.26 -9.74 -2.92
CA ILE A 15 -3.43 -8.87 -2.98
C ILE A 15 -3.54 -8.28 -4.38
N SER A 16 -4.69 -7.69 -4.70
CA SER A 16 -4.88 -7.06 -6.00
C SER A 16 -4.22 -5.68 -6.04
N THR A 17 -3.87 -5.23 -7.23
CA THR A 17 -3.40 -3.85 -7.42
C THR A 17 -4.49 -2.85 -7.07
N ASP A 18 -5.76 -3.23 -7.27
CA ASP A 18 -6.89 -2.38 -6.91
C ASP A 18 -6.96 -2.14 -5.41
N ALA A 19 -6.61 -3.13 -4.59
CA ALA A 19 -6.55 -2.98 -3.14
C ALA A 19 -5.50 -1.93 -2.75
N ILE A 20 -4.33 -1.98 -3.37
CA ILE A 20 -3.26 -1.01 -3.11
C ILE A 20 -3.69 0.39 -3.54
N ARG A 21 -4.34 0.52 -4.69
CA ARG A 21 -4.87 1.80 -5.16
C ARG A 21 -5.93 2.36 -4.23
N LEU A 22 -6.75 1.50 -3.65
CA LEU A 22 -7.74 1.91 -2.65
C LEU A 22 -7.05 2.49 -1.42
N TYR A 23 -6.01 1.82 -0.91
CA TYR A 23 -5.27 2.30 0.26
C TYR A 23 -4.60 3.64 -0.01
N GLU A 24 -4.09 3.82 -1.23
CA GLU A 24 -3.54 5.10 -1.66
C GLU A 24 -4.61 6.18 -1.70
N LYS A 25 -5.76 5.87 -2.29
CA LYS A 25 -6.90 6.80 -2.40
C LYS A 25 -7.39 7.23 -1.01
N GLU A 26 -7.38 6.31 -0.07
CA GLU A 26 -7.82 6.58 1.31
C GLU A 26 -6.75 7.28 2.15
N GLY A 27 -5.60 7.57 1.57
CA GLY A 27 -4.52 8.28 2.26
C GLY A 27 -3.71 7.41 3.21
N LEU A 28 -3.87 6.09 3.14
CA LEU A 28 -3.17 5.16 4.02
C LEU A 28 -1.73 4.90 3.58
N VAL A 29 -1.45 5.04 2.31
CA VAL A 29 -0.12 4.84 1.75
C VAL A 29 0.13 5.89 0.68
N THR A 30 1.36 6.39 0.62
CA THR A 30 1.75 7.39 -0.36
C THR A 30 2.94 6.86 -1.15
N PRO A 31 2.73 6.37 -2.37
CA PRO A 31 3.83 5.87 -3.19
C PRO A 31 4.70 7.00 -3.70
N THR A 32 5.94 6.65 -4.06
CA THR A 32 6.82 7.56 -4.78
C THR A 32 6.47 7.46 -6.27
N ARG A 33 6.35 8.61 -6.93
CA ARG A 33 6.13 8.62 -8.37
C ARG A 33 7.41 9.00 -9.08
N ASN A 34 7.70 8.28 -10.16
CA ASN A 34 8.82 8.63 -11.03
C ASN A 34 8.39 9.84 -11.88
N PRO A 35 9.12 10.97 -11.80
CA PRO A 35 8.72 12.17 -12.54
C PRO A 35 8.81 12.00 -14.06
N GLU A 36 9.59 11.04 -14.55
CA GLU A 36 9.77 10.83 -15.99
C GLU A 36 8.60 10.08 -16.62
N ASN A 37 8.01 9.10 -15.92
CA ASN A 37 6.98 8.24 -16.49
C ASN A 37 5.68 8.19 -15.67
N GLY A 38 5.66 8.80 -14.49
CA GLY A 38 4.48 8.83 -13.63
C GLY A 38 4.18 7.51 -12.93
N TYR A 39 5.02 6.49 -13.08
CA TYR A 39 4.78 5.19 -12.46
C TYR A 39 4.99 5.26 -10.95
N ARG A 40 4.21 4.45 -10.23
CA ARG A 40 4.29 4.34 -8.77
C ARG A 40 5.37 3.37 -8.37
N TYR A 41 6.14 3.76 -7.35
CA TYR A 41 7.13 2.89 -6.74
C TYR A 41 6.94 2.88 -5.24
N TYR A 42 7.24 1.74 -4.63
CA TYR A 42 7.05 1.50 -3.19
C TYR A 42 8.37 1.06 -2.58
N ASN A 43 8.80 1.73 -1.51
CA ASN A 43 9.98 1.32 -0.76
C ASN A 43 9.57 0.33 0.34
N THR A 44 10.56 -0.17 1.09
CA THR A 44 10.31 -1.17 2.13
C THR A 44 9.40 -0.64 3.24
N GLU A 45 9.52 0.63 3.59
CA GLU A 45 8.67 1.25 4.61
C GLU A 45 7.20 1.25 4.16
N GLN A 46 6.95 1.62 2.92
CA GLN A 46 5.61 1.62 2.35
C GLN A 46 5.05 0.20 2.26
N ILE A 47 5.88 -0.77 1.92
CA ILE A 47 5.47 -2.18 1.87
C ILE A 47 5.08 -2.68 3.26
N HIS A 48 5.86 -2.34 4.29
CA HIS A 48 5.50 -2.69 5.67
C HIS A 48 4.16 -2.09 6.07
N ARG A 49 3.91 -0.86 5.67
CA ARG A 49 2.64 -0.19 5.95
C ARG A 49 1.47 -0.91 5.29
N ILE A 50 1.63 -1.31 4.02
CA ILE A 50 0.60 -2.07 3.29
C ILE A 50 0.38 -3.43 3.96
N MET A 51 1.45 -4.10 4.41
CA MET A 51 1.34 -5.36 5.12
C MET A 51 0.49 -5.22 6.39
N GLY A 52 0.72 -4.16 7.16
CA GLY A 52 -0.06 -3.88 8.37
C GLY A 52 -1.54 -3.68 8.04
N ILE A 53 -1.83 -2.94 6.98
CA ILE A 53 -3.21 -2.73 6.52
C ILE A 53 -3.85 -4.07 6.16
N CYS A 54 -3.12 -4.92 5.43
CA CYS A 54 -3.63 -6.23 5.03
C CYS A 54 -3.97 -7.11 6.25
N LEU A 55 -3.14 -7.08 7.29
CA LEU A 55 -3.40 -7.83 8.51
C LEU A 55 -4.68 -7.35 9.20
N TYR A 56 -4.86 -6.05 9.33
CA TYR A 56 -6.08 -5.49 9.89
C TYR A 56 -7.31 -5.87 9.07
N ARG A 57 -7.19 -5.84 7.72
CA ARG A 57 -8.30 -6.21 6.86
C ARG A 57 -8.69 -7.69 7.02
N ARG A 58 -7.73 -8.56 7.27
CA ARG A 58 -8.00 -9.98 7.55
C ARG A 58 -8.75 -10.16 8.87
N LEU A 59 -8.57 -9.24 9.81
CA LEU A 59 -9.31 -9.22 11.07
C LEU A 59 -10.63 -8.46 10.94
N HIS A 60 -11.05 -8.13 9.73
CA HIS A 60 -12.28 -7.40 9.43
C HIS A 60 -12.33 -5.99 10.05
N VAL A 61 -11.18 -5.38 10.26
CA VAL A 61 -11.09 -3.99 10.70
C VAL A 61 -11.43 -3.10 9.51
N SER A 62 -12.30 -2.11 9.71
CA SER A 62 -12.71 -1.20 8.64
C SER A 62 -11.59 -0.24 8.24
N ILE A 63 -11.67 0.31 7.03
CA ILE A 63 -10.72 1.31 6.56
C ILE A 63 -10.72 2.53 7.51
N ALA A 64 -11.88 2.96 7.97
CA ALA A 64 -12.00 4.09 8.88
C ALA A 64 -11.25 3.84 10.20
N GLU A 65 -11.34 2.61 10.73
CA GLU A 65 -10.62 2.24 11.94
C GLU A 65 -9.13 2.13 11.71
N ILE A 66 -8.73 1.56 10.56
CA ILE A 66 -7.32 1.46 10.20
C ILE A 66 -6.67 2.83 10.13
N LYS A 67 -7.37 3.82 9.57
CA LYS A 67 -6.88 5.20 9.52
C LYS A 67 -6.53 5.72 10.92
N ARG A 68 -7.33 5.38 11.92
CA ARG A 68 -7.06 5.80 13.29
C ARG A 68 -5.88 5.07 13.92
N LEU A 69 -5.69 3.79 13.54
CA LEU A 69 -4.63 2.96 14.10
C LEU A 69 -3.25 3.30 13.53
N VAL A 70 -3.18 3.80 12.30
CA VAL A 70 -1.90 4.06 11.61
C VAL A 70 -1.50 5.53 11.59
N GLU A 71 -2.28 6.41 12.15
CA GLU A 71 -1.95 7.82 12.27
C GLU A 71 -0.90 8.11 13.35
#